data_75f7cd93f274e156f87cdb6278922906
#
_entry.id   75f7cd93f274e156f87cdb6278922906
#
_cell.length_a   1.000
_cell.length_b   1.000
_cell.length_c   1.000
_cell.angle_alpha   90.00
_cell.angle_beta   90.00
_cell.angle_gamma   90.00
#
_symmetry.space_group_name_H-M   'P 1'
#
loop_
_entity.id
_entity.type
_entity.pdbx_description
1 polymer ?
#
loop_
_entity_poly.entity_id
_entity_poly.type
_entity_poly.pdbx_seq_one_letter_code
_entity_poly.pdbx_strand_id
1 'polypeptide(L)'
;MKVTALAAAGAAAFALAAAPAFAQTYSIGTNPQGSSAYATGAAVAKVAKDVLDLRARVVPQGGPVVTLPLVDKGRLNFSIAVSVVAAFANQGKAMFKGKPQPNVRVVAVLRTLRLGIFAPKDSKINSVADLKGVRLSSGFAKQRIQGLFWRALLNMADLTFKDVKGVPAPNGVRGVDDYMGGKVDAGMFSITSGKMRQAYASRGFKYVSLPDDPASVKKMQAIAPGSVVEKIGPSPAYAGVTGPTNIMAAPFIVTANAKVPDDLVYKLVKAMAANKKMMVAAFKGMAGFNPKKMYVDIGVPYHPGAMKYYRETGQAK
;
A
#
# COMPACT_ATOMS: atom_id res chain seq x y z
N MET A 1 32.23 -48.58 54.12
CA MET A 1 32.09 -47.17 53.83
C MET A 1 32.55 -46.94 52.38
N LYS A 2 31.68 -46.93 51.40
CA LYS A 2 31.86 -46.44 49.99
C LYS A 2 30.63 -46.83 49.17
N VAL A 3 29.48 -46.18 49.33
CA VAL A 3 28.36 -46.15 48.38
C VAL A 3 27.49 -44.94 48.75
N THR A 4 27.80 -43.74 48.31
CA THR A 4 26.89 -42.58 48.33
C THR A 4 27.50 -41.38 47.58
N ALA A 5 27.90 -41.55 46.34
CA ALA A 5 28.41 -40.41 45.52
C ALA A 5 27.99 -40.43 44.00
N LEU A 6 26.95 -41.16 43.60
CA LEU A 6 26.59 -41.23 42.18
C LEU A 6 25.16 -40.75 41.84
N ALA A 7 24.42 -40.17 42.79
CA ALA A 7 23.02 -39.72 42.52
C ALA A 7 22.85 -38.21 42.29
N ALA A 8 23.92 -37.41 42.40
CA ALA A 8 23.79 -35.93 42.27
C ALA A 8 24.14 -35.36 40.89
N ALA A 9 24.65 -36.16 39.96
CA ALA A 9 25.05 -35.67 38.61
C ALA A 9 23.96 -35.70 37.54
N GLY A 10 22.82 -36.36 37.78
CA GLY A 10 21.74 -36.53 36.81
C GLY A 10 20.69 -35.40 36.77
N ALA A 11 20.62 -34.57 37.81
CA ALA A 11 19.57 -33.54 37.91
C ALA A 11 19.94 -32.16 37.34
N ALA A 12 21.20 -31.91 37.02
CA ALA A 12 21.67 -30.61 36.51
C ALA A 12 21.61 -30.47 34.98
N ALA A 13 21.36 -31.55 34.22
CA ALA A 13 21.40 -31.53 32.75
C ALA A 13 20.04 -31.18 32.07
N PHE A 14 18.93 -31.11 32.82
CA PHE A 14 17.60 -30.84 32.25
C PHE A 14 17.10 -29.38 32.39
N ALA A 15 17.84 -28.52 33.08
CA ALA A 15 17.42 -27.14 33.34
C ALA A 15 17.83 -26.09 32.26
N LEU A 16 18.53 -26.49 31.20
CA LEU A 16 19.08 -25.54 30.18
C LEU A 16 18.30 -25.44 28.89
N ALA A 17 17.10 -26.01 28.76
CA ALA A 17 16.36 -26.03 27.48
C ALA A 17 15.10 -25.14 27.42
N ALA A 18 14.84 -24.30 28.42
CA ALA A 18 13.77 -23.31 28.34
C ALA A 18 14.34 -21.90 28.09
N ALA A 19 15.04 -21.70 26.97
CA ALA A 19 15.23 -20.36 26.47
C ALA A 19 13.84 -19.78 26.17
N PRO A 20 13.48 -18.58 26.71
CA PRO A 20 12.22 -17.97 26.38
C PRO A 20 12.19 -17.78 24.85
N ALA A 21 11.28 -18.48 24.19
CA ALA A 21 11.01 -18.25 22.79
C ALA A 21 10.50 -16.80 22.72
N PHE A 22 11.40 -15.85 22.47
CA PHE A 22 11.01 -14.48 22.18
C PHE A 22 10.06 -14.55 21.00
N ALA A 23 8.76 -14.34 21.26
CA ALA A 23 7.75 -14.37 20.22
C ALA A 23 8.17 -13.38 19.12
N GLN A 24 8.53 -13.91 17.95
CA GLN A 24 9.03 -13.13 16.84
C GLN A 24 8.02 -12.06 16.46
N THR A 25 8.45 -10.79 16.43
CA THR A 25 7.59 -9.68 15.99
C THR A 25 7.76 -9.48 14.50
N TYR A 26 6.67 -9.62 13.74
CA TYR A 26 6.64 -9.37 12.31
C TYR A 26 6.38 -7.91 12.01
N SER A 27 7.15 -7.33 11.10
CA SER A 27 7.06 -5.93 10.70
C SER A 27 6.36 -5.78 9.36
N ILE A 28 5.44 -4.81 9.27
CA ILE A 28 4.70 -4.47 8.05
C ILE A 28 5.04 -3.03 7.66
N GLY A 29 5.87 -2.86 6.64
CA GLY A 29 6.24 -1.55 6.11
C GLY A 29 5.08 -0.88 5.37
N THR A 30 4.88 0.42 5.59
CA THR A 30 3.78 1.18 4.99
C THR A 30 4.21 2.59 4.59
N ASN A 31 3.28 3.37 4.04
CA ASN A 31 3.38 4.81 3.93
C ASN A 31 3.18 5.49 5.31
N PRO A 32 3.37 6.81 5.42
CA PRO A 32 3.13 7.55 6.67
C PRO A 32 1.72 7.35 7.25
N GLN A 33 1.57 7.59 8.55
CA GLN A 33 0.27 7.64 9.22
C GLN A 33 -0.68 8.62 8.51
N GLY A 34 -1.98 8.35 8.56
CA GLY A 34 -3.00 9.11 7.81
C GLY A 34 -3.19 8.63 6.38
N SER A 35 -2.25 7.85 5.82
CA SER A 35 -2.41 7.25 4.49
C SER A 35 -3.29 5.99 4.53
N SER A 36 -3.91 5.67 3.39
CA SER A 36 -4.67 4.42 3.25
C SER A 36 -3.78 3.17 3.32
N ALA A 37 -2.48 3.29 2.98
CA ALA A 37 -1.53 2.19 3.12
C ALA A 37 -1.27 1.84 4.59
N TYR A 38 -1.09 2.85 5.44
CA TYR A 38 -0.96 2.64 6.88
C TYR A 38 -2.20 1.94 7.46
N ALA A 39 -3.39 2.44 7.13
CA ALA A 39 -4.64 1.84 7.58
C ALA A 39 -4.85 0.40 7.05
N THR A 40 -4.40 0.11 5.81
CA THR A 40 -4.42 -1.26 5.26
C THR A 40 -3.45 -2.18 6.03
N GLY A 41 -2.23 -1.71 6.31
CA GLY A 41 -1.26 -2.47 7.12
C GLY A 41 -1.78 -2.75 8.53
N ALA A 42 -2.47 -1.78 9.15
CA ALA A 42 -3.10 -1.95 10.45
C ALA A 42 -4.22 -3.01 10.42
N ALA A 43 -5.01 -3.06 9.34
CA ALA A 43 -6.05 -4.10 9.18
C ALA A 43 -5.42 -5.51 9.04
N VAL A 44 -4.32 -5.65 8.31
CA VAL A 44 -3.58 -6.92 8.21
C VAL A 44 -2.96 -7.30 9.57
N ALA A 45 -2.32 -6.34 10.25
CA ALA A 45 -1.73 -6.57 11.58
C ALA A 45 -2.79 -7.00 12.62
N LYS A 46 -4.00 -6.43 12.55
CA LYS A 46 -5.10 -6.82 13.42
C LYS A 46 -5.50 -8.28 13.20
N VAL A 47 -5.66 -8.71 11.95
CA VAL A 47 -5.96 -10.12 11.64
C VAL A 47 -4.83 -11.03 12.12
N ALA A 48 -3.57 -10.66 11.86
CA ALA A 48 -2.42 -11.44 12.32
C ALA A 48 -2.41 -11.61 13.85
N LYS A 49 -2.70 -10.54 14.59
CA LYS A 49 -2.74 -10.56 16.05
C LYS A 49 -3.95 -11.33 16.59
N ASP A 50 -5.17 -10.95 16.16
CA ASP A 50 -6.40 -11.40 16.82
C ASP A 50 -6.81 -12.83 16.39
N VAL A 51 -6.34 -13.31 15.23
CA VAL A 51 -6.70 -14.63 14.68
C VAL A 51 -5.56 -15.63 14.81
N LEU A 52 -4.31 -15.19 14.71
CA LEU A 52 -3.14 -16.08 14.69
C LEU A 52 -2.21 -15.91 15.90
N ASP A 53 -2.55 -15.01 16.82
CA ASP A 53 -1.71 -14.59 17.96
C ASP A 53 -0.27 -14.19 17.54
N LEU A 54 -0.13 -13.66 16.33
CA LEU A 54 1.15 -13.20 15.80
C LEU A 54 1.39 -11.73 16.19
N ARG A 55 2.51 -11.45 16.83
CA ARG A 55 2.93 -10.08 17.07
C ARG A 55 3.28 -9.40 15.74
N ALA A 56 2.40 -8.55 15.22
CA ALA A 56 2.61 -7.80 14.00
C ALA A 56 2.63 -6.28 14.29
N ARG A 57 3.69 -5.59 13.83
CA ARG A 57 3.86 -4.15 14.00
C ARG A 57 3.85 -3.44 12.66
N VAL A 58 3.01 -2.42 12.53
CA VAL A 58 3.04 -1.50 11.39
C VAL A 58 4.18 -0.52 11.55
N VAL A 59 5.02 -0.41 10.52
CA VAL A 59 6.20 0.46 10.49
C VAL A 59 5.98 1.53 9.41
N PRO A 60 5.57 2.75 9.79
CA PRO A 60 5.39 3.84 8.84
C PRO A 60 6.74 4.29 8.28
N GLN A 61 6.83 4.31 6.95
CA GLN A 61 8.03 4.66 6.17
C GLN A 61 7.64 5.55 4.97
N GLY A 62 8.54 5.70 4.01
CA GLY A 62 8.30 6.40 2.75
C GLY A 62 7.50 5.61 1.70
N GLY A 63 6.81 4.52 2.09
CA GLY A 63 6.06 3.65 1.18
C GLY A 63 6.94 2.67 0.38
N PRO A 64 6.37 2.00 -0.64
CA PRO A 64 6.99 0.82 -1.27
C PRO A 64 8.35 1.08 -1.92
N VAL A 65 8.65 2.30 -2.32
CA VAL A 65 9.99 2.64 -2.84
C VAL A 65 11.09 2.51 -1.77
N VAL A 66 10.72 2.67 -0.50
CA VAL A 66 11.62 2.48 0.66
C VAL A 66 11.45 1.08 1.26
N THR A 67 10.20 0.63 1.41
CA THR A 67 9.92 -0.60 2.16
C THR A 67 10.23 -1.87 1.37
N LEU A 68 10.10 -1.91 0.04
CA LEU A 68 10.42 -3.12 -0.74
C LEU A 68 11.92 -3.46 -0.70
N PRO A 69 12.88 -2.52 -0.80
CA PRO A 69 14.29 -2.82 -0.54
C PRO A 69 14.58 -3.31 0.90
N LEU A 70 13.81 -2.85 1.88
CA LEU A 70 13.93 -3.36 3.26
C LEU A 70 13.34 -4.78 3.39
N VAL A 71 12.25 -5.07 2.69
CA VAL A 71 11.69 -6.43 2.58
C VAL A 71 12.68 -7.34 1.88
N ASP A 72 13.24 -6.94 0.74
CA ASP A 72 14.22 -7.73 0.00
C ASP A 72 15.41 -8.16 0.88
N LYS A 73 15.90 -7.23 1.71
CA LYS A 73 17.03 -7.48 2.64
C LYS A 73 16.62 -8.19 3.95
N GLY A 74 15.36 -8.54 4.13
CA GLY A 74 14.84 -9.16 5.35
C GLY A 74 14.79 -8.23 6.57
N ARG A 75 14.96 -6.91 6.38
CA ARG A 75 14.82 -5.91 7.46
C ARG A 75 13.36 -5.59 7.80
N LEU A 76 12.46 -5.85 6.87
CA LEU A 76 11.01 -5.91 7.07
C LEU A 76 10.51 -7.26 6.58
N ASN A 77 9.56 -7.85 7.29
CA ASN A 77 8.95 -9.11 6.88
C ASN A 77 7.93 -8.92 5.76
N PHE A 78 7.11 -7.86 5.87
CA PHE A 78 6.02 -7.55 4.96
C PHE A 78 6.05 -6.07 4.55
N SER A 79 5.38 -5.75 3.45
CA SER A 79 5.11 -4.37 3.06
C SER A 79 3.76 -4.25 2.35
N ILE A 80 3.08 -3.13 2.58
CA ILE A 80 1.94 -2.72 1.77
C ILE A 80 2.46 -1.94 0.57
N ALA A 81 2.11 -2.42 -0.63
CA ALA A 81 2.58 -1.84 -1.88
C ALA A 81 1.43 -1.70 -2.90
N VAL A 82 1.69 -1.00 -3.98
CA VAL A 82 0.88 -1.02 -5.20
C VAL A 82 1.58 -1.88 -6.25
N SER A 83 0.83 -2.63 -7.03
CA SER A 83 1.33 -3.61 -8.00
C SER A 83 2.42 -3.05 -8.92
N VAL A 84 2.21 -1.85 -9.49
CA VAL A 84 3.17 -1.20 -10.39
C VAL A 84 4.55 -1.00 -9.76
N VAL A 85 4.61 -0.64 -8.48
CA VAL A 85 5.90 -0.44 -7.80
C VAL A 85 6.54 -1.76 -7.43
N ALA A 86 5.76 -2.78 -7.09
CA ALA A 86 6.27 -4.13 -6.87
C ALA A 86 6.87 -4.72 -8.16
N ALA A 87 6.22 -4.51 -9.32
CA ALA A 87 6.75 -4.90 -10.62
C ALA A 87 8.06 -4.18 -10.96
N PHE A 88 8.14 -2.86 -10.74
CA PHE A 88 9.39 -2.12 -10.90
C PHE A 88 10.49 -2.57 -9.94
N ALA A 89 10.14 -2.90 -8.69
CA ALA A 89 11.09 -3.41 -7.72
C ALA A 89 11.67 -4.76 -8.16
N ASN A 90 10.81 -5.68 -8.58
CA ASN A 90 11.25 -7.01 -9.04
C ASN A 90 12.18 -6.91 -10.26
N GLN A 91 11.91 -5.99 -11.18
CA GLN A 91 12.68 -5.78 -12.41
C GLN A 91 13.86 -4.80 -12.25
N GLY A 92 14.01 -4.13 -11.10
CA GLY A 92 15.01 -3.08 -10.91
C GLY A 92 14.77 -1.82 -11.74
N LYS A 93 13.54 -1.61 -12.25
CA LYS A 93 13.19 -0.49 -13.13
C LYS A 93 12.84 0.79 -12.37
N ALA A 94 12.70 1.89 -13.09
CA ALA A 94 12.27 3.21 -12.63
C ALA A 94 13.05 3.68 -11.37
N MET A 95 12.39 3.89 -10.25
CA MET A 95 12.99 4.37 -9.00
C MET A 95 13.99 3.39 -8.36
N PHE A 96 14.07 2.15 -8.81
CA PHE A 96 15.02 1.15 -8.30
C PHE A 96 16.39 1.16 -9.04
N LYS A 97 16.51 1.92 -10.14
CA LYS A 97 17.81 2.26 -10.78
C LYS A 97 18.72 1.05 -11.08
N GLY A 98 18.21 0.02 -11.73
CA GLY A 98 18.96 -1.20 -12.07
C GLY A 98 19.20 -2.16 -10.90
N LYS A 99 18.60 -1.92 -9.73
CA LYS A 99 18.73 -2.77 -8.53
C LYS A 99 17.45 -3.57 -8.30
N PRO A 100 17.30 -4.77 -8.89
CA PRO A 100 16.14 -5.61 -8.66
C PRO A 100 16.05 -6.05 -7.20
N GLN A 101 14.81 -6.37 -6.77
CA GLN A 101 14.51 -6.82 -5.42
C GLN A 101 13.98 -8.29 -5.50
N PRO A 102 14.88 -9.27 -5.73
CA PRO A 102 14.49 -10.64 -6.08
C PRO A 102 13.85 -11.42 -4.93
N ASN A 103 13.99 -10.99 -3.68
CA ASN A 103 13.39 -11.65 -2.53
C ASN A 103 12.01 -11.12 -2.17
N VAL A 104 11.49 -10.14 -2.91
CA VAL A 104 10.12 -9.66 -2.72
C VAL A 104 9.14 -10.63 -3.37
N ARG A 105 8.15 -11.08 -2.60
CA ARG A 105 7.06 -11.96 -3.04
C ARG A 105 5.72 -11.32 -2.77
N VAL A 106 4.78 -11.48 -3.68
CA VAL A 106 3.39 -11.09 -3.45
C VAL A 106 2.74 -12.10 -2.51
N VAL A 107 2.00 -11.61 -1.54
CA VAL A 107 1.20 -12.45 -0.61
C VAL A 107 -0.26 -12.42 -1.03
N ALA A 108 -0.84 -11.24 -1.22
CA ALA A 108 -2.24 -11.09 -1.62
C ALA A 108 -2.53 -9.74 -2.26
N VAL A 109 -3.48 -9.72 -3.19
CA VAL A 109 -4.20 -8.51 -3.57
C VAL A 109 -5.27 -8.26 -2.52
N LEU A 110 -5.24 -7.08 -1.89
CA LEU A 110 -6.12 -6.73 -0.79
C LEU A 110 -7.32 -5.90 -1.24
N ARG A 111 -7.09 -4.95 -2.13
CA ARG A 111 -8.10 -4.02 -2.63
C ARG A 111 -7.56 -3.22 -3.81
N THR A 112 -8.39 -2.38 -4.38
CA THR A 112 -7.96 -1.37 -5.35
C THR A 112 -7.49 -0.11 -4.61
N LEU A 113 -6.27 0.36 -4.88
CA LEU A 113 -5.87 1.72 -4.57
C LEU A 113 -6.58 2.65 -5.55
N ARG A 114 -7.27 3.66 -5.03
CA ARG A 114 -7.96 4.68 -5.81
C ARG A 114 -7.35 6.02 -5.49
N LEU A 115 -6.85 6.71 -6.51
CA LEU A 115 -6.22 8.02 -6.41
C LEU A 115 -7.04 9.04 -7.21
N GLY A 116 -7.43 10.12 -6.55
CA GLY A 116 -8.15 11.22 -7.20
C GLY A 116 -7.36 12.52 -7.09
N ILE A 117 -7.39 13.32 -8.14
CA ILE A 117 -7.00 14.73 -8.11
C ILE A 117 -8.17 15.50 -7.50
N PHE A 118 -7.87 16.40 -6.57
CA PHE A 118 -8.88 17.22 -5.91
C PHE A 118 -8.50 18.70 -5.93
N ALA A 119 -9.49 19.56 -5.99
CA ALA A 119 -9.35 21.01 -6.03
C ALA A 119 -10.53 21.68 -5.30
N PRO A 120 -10.46 22.97 -4.91
CA PRO A 120 -11.58 23.66 -4.28
C PRO A 120 -12.86 23.55 -5.11
N LYS A 121 -14.03 23.44 -4.45
CA LYS A 121 -15.33 23.26 -5.12
C LYS A 121 -15.58 24.34 -6.18
N ASP A 122 -15.23 25.58 -5.88
CA ASP A 122 -15.50 26.75 -6.70
C ASP A 122 -14.36 27.07 -7.68
N SER A 123 -13.30 26.22 -7.72
CA SER A 123 -12.19 26.43 -8.64
C SER A 123 -12.57 26.15 -10.09
N LYS A 124 -11.88 26.79 -11.02
CA LYS A 124 -11.98 26.52 -12.46
C LYS A 124 -11.26 25.24 -12.89
N ILE A 125 -10.67 24.49 -11.96
CA ILE A 125 -9.97 23.23 -12.24
C ILE A 125 -11.01 22.13 -12.40
N ASN A 126 -11.33 21.74 -13.64
CA ASN A 126 -12.33 20.73 -13.97
C ASN A 126 -11.73 19.54 -14.73
N SER A 127 -10.54 19.70 -15.30
CA SER A 127 -9.81 18.69 -16.06
C SER A 127 -8.34 18.64 -15.65
N VAL A 128 -7.61 17.62 -16.09
CA VAL A 128 -6.15 17.53 -15.88
C VAL A 128 -5.43 18.67 -16.61
N ALA A 129 -5.92 19.11 -17.77
CA ALA A 129 -5.33 20.21 -18.53
C ALA A 129 -5.37 21.55 -17.76
N ASP A 130 -6.38 21.76 -16.91
CA ASP A 130 -6.52 22.98 -16.10
C ASP A 130 -5.47 23.09 -14.99
N LEU A 131 -4.65 22.04 -14.79
CA LEU A 131 -3.57 22.08 -13.83
C LEU A 131 -2.35 22.91 -14.30
N LYS A 132 -2.31 23.33 -15.56
CA LYS A 132 -1.23 24.20 -16.08
C LYS A 132 -1.16 25.51 -15.27
N GLY A 133 0.05 25.80 -14.72
CA GLY A 133 0.29 26.96 -13.87
C GLY A 133 -0.25 26.90 -12.45
N VAL A 134 -0.94 25.80 -12.07
CA VAL A 134 -1.51 25.58 -10.73
C VAL A 134 -0.43 25.21 -9.72
N ARG A 135 -0.56 25.67 -8.47
CA ARG A 135 0.32 25.26 -7.37
C ARG A 135 -0.01 23.84 -6.92
N LEU A 136 0.93 22.91 -7.10
CA LEU A 136 0.80 21.52 -6.71
C LEU A 136 1.94 21.10 -5.78
N SER A 137 1.68 20.18 -4.85
CA SER A 137 2.73 19.55 -4.06
C SER A 137 3.71 18.78 -4.96
N SER A 138 5.00 18.94 -4.71
CA SER A 138 6.10 18.37 -5.50
C SER A 138 7.24 17.85 -4.63
N GLY A 139 8.29 17.30 -5.27
CA GLY A 139 9.49 16.80 -4.59
C GLY A 139 9.31 15.44 -3.94
N PHE A 140 8.46 15.32 -2.93
CA PHE A 140 8.12 14.08 -2.22
C PHE A 140 9.34 13.26 -1.79
N ALA A 141 10.37 13.91 -1.22
CA ALA A 141 11.65 13.28 -0.87
C ALA A 141 11.49 12.05 0.05
N LYS A 142 10.48 12.06 0.93
CA LYS A 142 10.17 10.98 1.86
C LYS A 142 9.08 10.01 1.34
N GLN A 143 8.49 10.25 0.15
CA GLN A 143 7.46 9.37 -0.44
C GLN A 143 7.46 9.47 -1.98
N ARG A 144 8.50 8.97 -2.61
CA ARG A 144 8.77 9.12 -4.06
C ARG A 144 7.65 8.62 -4.98
N ILE A 145 6.83 7.67 -4.51
CA ILE A 145 5.68 7.15 -5.28
C ILE A 145 4.66 8.24 -5.62
N GLN A 146 4.52 9.27 -4.79
CA GLN A 146 3.62 10.39 -5.08
C GLN A 146 4.04 11.13 -6.35
N GLY A 147 5.35 11.34 -6.52
CA GLY A 147 5.89 11.94 -7.75
C GLY A 147 5.68 11.07 -8.99
N LEU A 148 5.69 9.73 -8.86
CA LEU A 148 5.36 8.82 -9.96
C LEU A 148 3.89 9.02 -10.38
N PHE A 149 2.98 8.97 -9.44
CA PHE A 149 1.55 9.10 -9.74
C PHE A 149 1.20 10.48 -10.29
N TRP A 150 1.78 11.54 -9.75
CA TRP A 150 1.59 12.87 -10.33
C TRP A 150 2.07 12.94 -11.78
N ARG A 151 3.27 12.40 -12.09
CA ARG A 151 3.74 12.36 -13.49
C ARG A 151 2.79 11.57 -14.38
N ALA A 152 2.28 10.45 -13.92
CA ALA A 152 1.34 9.63 -14.68
C ALA A 152 0.03 10.38 -14.98
N LEU A 153 -0.50 11.10 -13.99
CA LEU A 153 -1.74 11.86 -14.14
C LEU A 153 -1.56 13.13 -15.00
N LEU A 154 -0.48 13.88 -14.77
CA LEU A 154 -0.16 15.07 -15.59
C LEU A 154 0.07 14.68 -17.06
N ASN A 155 0.72 13.54 -17.32
CA ASN A 155 0.99 13.04 -18.66
C ASN A 155 -0.30 12.72 -19.46
N MET A 156 -1.44 12.50 -18.80
CA MET A 156 -2.73 12.31 -19.49
C MET A 156 -3.13 13.52 -20.34
N ALA A 157 -2.68 14.72 -19.95
CA ALA A 157 -2.91 15.98 -20.66
C ALA A 157 -1.62 16.59 -21.23
N ASP A 158 -0.58 15.77 -21.48
CA ASP A 158 0.75 16.19 -21.96
C ASP A 158 1.46 17.22 -21.04
N LEU A 159 1.07 17.26 -19.77
CA LEU A 159 1.70 18.11 -18.76
C LEU A 159 2.82 17.37 -18.01
N THR A 160 3.75 18.15 -17.52
CA THR A 160 4.86 17.73 -16.66
C THR A 160 4.95 18.60 -15.41
N PHE A 161 5.86 18.32 -14.50
CA PHE A 161 6.13 19.22 -13.37
C PHE A 161 6.70 20.60 -13.78
N LYS A 162 7.13 20.79 -15.04
CA LYS A 162 7.55 22.09 -15.57
C LYS A 162 6.36 23.00 -15.90
N ASP A 163 5.20 22.42 -16.14
CA ASP A 163 3.96 23.14 -16.53
C ASP A 163 3.14 23.57 -15.31
N VAL A 164 3.55 23.21 -14.10
CA VAL A 164 2.85 23.52 -12.85
C VAL A 164 3.78 24.26 -11.87
N LYS A 165 3.24 24.94 -10.87
CA LYS A 165 4.02 25.58 -9.81
C LYS A 165 4.24 24.59 -8.66
N GLY A 166 5.40 23.93 -8.64
CA GLY A 166 5.73 22.94 -7.64
C GLY A 166 5.99 23.53 -6.26
N VAL A 167 5.24 23.12 -5.25
CA VAL A 167 5.45 23.45 -3.84
C VAL A 167 6.05 22.22 -3.14
N PRO A 168 7.28 22.30 -2.60
CA PRO A 168 7.92 21.15 -1.98
C PRO A 168 7.13 20.58 -0.79
N ALA A 169 6.84 19.28 -0.83
CA ALA A 169 6.22 18.53 0.26
C ALA A 169 6.97 17.20 0.49
N PRO A 170 7.25 16.79 1.72
CA PRO A 170 8.00 15.57 1.99
C PRO A 170 7.23 14.30 1.60
N ASN A 171 5.91 14.31 1.70
CA ASN A 171 5.03 13.18 1.40
C ASN A 171 3.60 13.65 1.06
N GLY A 172 2.75 12.72 0.62
CA GLY A 172 1.38 13.04 0.21
C GLY A 172 0.48 13.50 1.36
N VAL A 173 0.69 12.99 2.59
CA VAL A 173 -0.07 13.45 3.77
C VAL A 173 0.18 14.93 4.00
N ARG A 174 1.45 15.35 3.96
CA ARG A 174 1.82 16.76 4.08
C ARG A 174 1.31 17.59 2.90
N GLY A 175 1.29 17.03 1.68
CA GLY A 175 0.67 17.69 0.53
C GLY A 175 -0.82 17.97 0.72
N VAL A 176 -1.55 17.09 1.42
CA VAL A 176 -2.95 17.36 1.80
C VAL A 176 -3.03 18.44 2.91
N ASP A 177 -2.08 18.47 3.86
CA ASP A 177 -2.00 19.56 4.84
C ASP A 177 -1.77 20.92 4.15
N ASP A 178 -0.88 20.95 3.16
CA ASP A 178 -0.58 22.16 2.40
C ASP A 178 -1.80 22.64 1.59
N TYR A 179 -2.65 21.71 1.11
CA TYR A 179 -3.94 22.04 0.53
C TYR A 179 -4.89 22.67 1.57
N MET A 180 -5.05 22.03 2.73
CA MET A 180 -5.90 22.58 3.78
C MET A 180 -5.45 23.96 4.22
N GLY A 181 -4.14 24.20 4.28
CA GLY A 181 -3.55 25.51 4.60
C GLY A 181 -3.47 26.50 3.44
N GLY A 182 -4.01 26.19 2.25
CA GLY A 182 -4.01 27.10 1.10
C GLY A 182 -2.66 27.31 0.40
N LYS A 183 -1.64 26.53 0.72
CA LYS A 183 -0.32 26.62 0.09
C LYS A 183 -0.31 26.07 -1.33
N VAL A 184 -1.17 25.09 -1.61
CA VAL A 184 -1.40 24.51 -2.94
C VAL A 184 -2.85 24.65 -3.33
N ASP A 185 -3.10 24.72 -4.64
CA ASP A 185 -4.43 24.95 -5.20
C ASP A 185 -5.14 23.64 -5.54
N ALA A 186 -4.38 22.59 -5.81
CA ALA A 186 -4.91 21.25 -6.03
C ALA A 186 -3.98 20.20 -5.42
N GLY A 187 -4.51 19.02 -5.19
CA GLY A 187 -3.78 17.87 -4.64
C GLY A 187 -4.18 16.56 -5.30
N MET A 188 -3.43 15.50 -5.00
CA MET A 188 -3.76 14.14 -5.39
C MET A 188 -3.48 13.22 -4.22
N PHE A 189 -4.48 12.42 -3.83
CA PHE A 189 -4.31 11.47 -2.75
C PHE A 189 -5.30 10.29 -2.85
N SER A 190 -5.09 9.27 -1.99
CA SER A 190 -6.01 8.13 -1.92
C SER A 190 -7.36 8.54 -1.35
N ILE A 191 -8.42 8.38 -2.14
CA ILE A 191 -9.78 8.80 -1.80
C ILE A 191 -10.36 8.13 -0.54
N THR A 192 -9.82 6.96 -0.14
CA THR A 192 -10.25 6.21 1.05
C THR A 192 -9.47 6.58 2.31
N SER A 193 -8.50 7.49 2.24
CA SER A 193 -7.67 7.84 3.40
C SER A 193 -8.44 8.66 4.43
N GLY A 194 -8.08 8.50 5.72
CA GLY A 194 -8.59 9.37 6.79
C GLY A 194 -8.26 10.84 6.55
N LYS A 195 -7.10 11.09 5.93
CA LYS A 195 -6.65 12.45 5.60
C LYS A 195 -7.56 13.17 4.61
N MET A 196 -8.15 12.44 3.64
CA MET A 196 -9.11 13.05 2.71
C MET A 196 -10.44 13.40 3.38
N ARG A 197 -10.90 12.60 4.35
CA ARG A 197 -12.07 12.99 5.17
C ARG A 197 -11.81 14.26 5.97
N GLN A 198 -10.62 14.38 6.57
CA GLN A 198 -10.20 15.59 7.28
C GLN A 198 -10.17 16.80 6.33
N ALA A 199 -9.56 16.68 5.15
CA ALA A 199 -9.48 17.76 4.18
C ALA A 199 -10.87 18.19 3.69
N TYR A 200 -11.78 17.24 3.45
CA TYR A 200 -13.15 17.55 3.02
C TYR A 200 -13.93 18.30 4.11
N ALA A 201 -13.79 17.91 5.37
CA ALA A 201 -14.43 18.58 6.50
C ALA A 201 -13.84 19.98 6.76
N SER A 202 -12.53 20.16 6.54
CA SER A 202 -11.81 21.41 6.82
C SER A 202 -12.03 22.48 5.75
N ARG A 203 -11.81 22.13 4.48
CA ARG A 203 -11.81 23.12 3.37
C ARG A 203 -12.83 22.78 2.28
N GLY A 204 -13.30 21.54 2.24
CA GLY A 204 -14.07 21.03 1.12
C GLY A 204 -13.21 20.91 -0.16
N PHE A 205 -13.70 20.12 -1.10
CA PHE A 205 -13.11 19.98 -2.44
C PHE A 205 -14.10 19.25 -3.36
N LYS A 206 -13.85 19.31 -4.67
CA LYS A 206 -14.37 18.41 -5.68
C LYS A 206 -13.23 17.55 -6.22
N TYR A 207 -13.53 16.34 -6.71
CA TYR A 207 -12.58 15.60 -7.51
C TYR A 207 -12.62 16.07 -8.96
N VAL A 208 -11.43 16.12 -9.56
CA VAL A 208 -11.23 16.34 -10.99
C VAL A 208 -11.33 14.98 -11.67
N SER A 209 -12.35 14.82 -12.54
CA SER A 209 -12.52 13.57 -13.27
C SER A 209 -11.42 13.39 -14.30
N LEU A 210 -10.81 12.21 -14.35
CA LEU A 210 -9.76 11.91 -15.32
C LEU A 210 -10.38 11.59 -16.69
N PRO A 211 -9.69 11.90 -17.79
CA PRO A 211 -10.09 11.41 -19.10
C PRO A 211 -10.01 9.87 -19.14
N ASP A 212 -10.97 9.22 -19.79
CA ASP A 212 -11.04 7.76 -19.94
C ASP A 212 -10.89 7.28 -21.39
N ASP A 213 -10.55 8.20 -22.29
CA ASP A 213 -10.21 7.86 -23.66
C ASP A 213 -8.90 7.03 -23.73
N PRO A 214 -8.79 6.10 -24.72
CA PRO A 214 -7.66 5.19 -24.82
C PRO A 214 -6.28 5.87 -24.91
N ALA A 215 -6.21 7.05 -25.55
CA ALA A 215 -4.94 7.76 -25.72
C ALA A 215 -4.44 8.32 -24.38
N SER A 216 -5.30 8.99 -23.62
CA SER A 216 -4.98 9.51 -22.27
C SER A 216 -4.65 8.38 -21.30
N VAL A 217 -5.40 7.28 -21.34
CA VAL A 217 -5.11 6.09 -20.51
C VAL A 217 -3.74 5.51 -20.84
N LYS A 218 -3.40 5.38 -22.14
CA LYS A 218 -2.08 4.90 -22.59
C LYS A 218 -0.94 5.81 -22.10
N LYS A 219 -1.11 7.12 -22.11
CA LYS A 219 -0.15 8.09 -21.56
C LYS A 219 0.08 7.88 -20.05
N MET A 220 -0.98 7.67 -19.28
CA MET A 220 -0.87 7.33 -17.85
C MET A 220 -0.10 6.02 -17.64
N GLN A 221 -0.46 4.97 -18.40
CA GLN A 221 0.14 3.64 -18.30
C GLN A 221 1.61 3.60 -18.74
N ALA A 222 2.04 4.49 -19.63
CA ALA A 222 3.46 4.62 -20.00
C ALA A 222 4.36 4.93 -18.78
N ILE A 223 3.81 5.60 -17.77
CA ILE A 223 4.53 5.96 -16.52
C ILE A 223 4.17 5.02 -15.37
N ALA A 224 2.90 4.59 -15.28
CA ALA A 224 2.37 3.73 -14.24
C ALA A 224 1.67 2.49 -14.86
N PRO A 225 2.43 1.53 -15.43
CA PRO A 225 1.87 0.35 -16.09
C PRO A 225 1.00 -0.47 -15.13
N GLY A 226 -0.10 -1.05 -15.65
CA GLY A 226 -1.06 -1.82 -14.87
C GLY A 226 -2.03 -0.99 -14.03
N SER A 227 -1.96 0.36 -14.11
CA SER A 227 -3.02 1.23 -13.62
C SER A 227 -4.13 1.37 -14.66
N VAL A 228 -5.33 1.66 -14.19
CA VAL A 228 -6.52 1.88 -15.02
C VAL A 228 -7.26 3.13 -14.59
N VAL A 229 -8.10 3.66 -15.45
CA VAL A 229 -9.12 4.64 -15.06
C VAL A 229 -10.37 3.87 -14.65
N GLU A 230 -10.85 4.12 -13.44
CA GLU A 230 -12.05 3.50 -12.87
C GLU A 230 -13.10 4.59 -12.62
N LYS A 231 -14.32 4.39 -13.14
CA LYS A 231 -15.47 5.22 -12.84
C LYS A 231 -16.07 4.81 -11.50
N ILE A 232 -16.13 5.75 -10.56
CA ILE A 232 -16.74 5.54 -9.24
C ILE A 232 -17.94 6.45 -9.04
N GLY A 233 -18.82 6.08 -8.13
CA GLY A 233 -19.94 6.90 -7.68
C GLY A 233 -19.84 7.32 -6.22
N PRO A 234 -20.80 8.11 -5.72
CA PRO A 234 -20.90 8.48 -4.31
C PRO A 234 -20.90 7.27 -3.38
N SER A 235 -20.17 7.39 -2.27
CA SER A 235 -20.09 6.35 -1.24
C SER A 235 -19.70 6.96 0.09
N PRO A 236 -20.19 6.44 1.23
CA PRO A 236 -19.74 6.87 2.55
C PRO A 236 -18.22 6.70 2.78
N ALA A 237 -17.55 5.86 1.97
CA ALA A 237 -16.11 5.65 2.03
C ALA A 237 -15.32 6.74 1.27
N TYR A 238 -15.97 7.56 0.43
CA TYR A 238 -15.33 8.47 -0.52
C TYR A 238 -15.76 9.92 -0.28
N ALA A 239 -15.21 10.55 0.74
CA ALA A 239 -15.49 11.96 1.03
C ALA A 239 -15.21 12.83 -0.21
N GLY A 240 -16.18 13.68 -0.61
CA GLY A 240 -16.06 14.58 -1.75
C GLY A 240 -16.42 14.00 -3.13
N VAL A 241 -16.76 12.71 -3.22
CA VAL A 241 -17.35 12.13 -4.43
C VAL A 241 -18.85 12.35 -4.39
N THR A 242 -19.35 13.29 -5.18
CA THR A 242 -20.76 13.71 -5.21
C THR A 242 -21.53 13.22 -6.45
N GLY A 243 -20.80 12.67 -7.43
CA GLY A 243 -21.35 12.13 -8.69
C GLY A 243 -20.37 11.17 -9.35
N PRO A 244 -20.70 10.64 -10.55
CA PRO A 244 -19.78 9.80 -11.32
C PRO A 244 -18.44 10.51 -11.53
N THR A 245 -17.35 9.85 -11.18
CA THR A 245 -16.00 10.44 -11.19
C THR A 245 -14.99 9.39 -11.66
N ASN A 246 -14.21 9.72 -12.66
CA ASN A 246 -13.12 8.88 -13.13
C ASN A 246 -11.86 9.16 -12.31
N ILE A 247 -11.23 8.09 -11.80
CA ILE A 247 -10.03 8.17 -10.97
C ILE A 247 -8.99 7.14 -11.43
N MET A 248 -7.73 7.35 -11.05
CA MET A 248 -6.69 6.33 -11.23
C MET A 248 -6.86 5.21 -10.23
N ALA A 249 -6.77 3.97 -10.70
CA ALA A 249 -6.90 2.77 -9.89
C ALA A 249 -5.77 1.76 -10.21
N ALA A 250 -5.31 1.05 -9.18
CA ALA A 250 -4.33 -0.02 -9.32
C ALA A 250 -4.48 -1.06 -8.19
N PRO A 251 -4.08 -2.33 -8.39
CA PRO A 251 -4.09 -3.33 -7.34
C PRO A 251 -3.21 -2.93 -6.15
N PHE A 252 -3.75 -3.01 -4.94
CA PHE A 252 -3.06 -2.72 -3.70
C PHE A 252 -2.82 -4.02 -2.96
N ILE A 253 -1.56 -4.33 -2.72
CA ILE A 253 -1.08 -5.66 -2.34
C ILE A 253 -0.35 -5.64 -1.00
N VAL A 254 -0.29 -6.79 -0.36
CA VAL A 254 0.72 -7.10 0.64
C VAL A 254 1.80 -7.97 0.02
N THR A 255 3.06 -7.64 0.31
CA THR A 255 4.24 -8.38 -0.08
C THR A 255 4.97 -8.92 1.14
N ALA A 256 5.78 -9.97 0.98
CA ALA A 256 6.64 -10.53 2.00
C ALA A 256 8.07 -10.72 1.48
N ASN A 257 9.04 -10.85 2.41
CA ASN A 257 10.34 -11.41 2.06
C ASN A 257 10.19 -12.92 1.77
N ALA A 258 10.89 -13.43 0.77
CA ALA A 258 10.86 -14.84 0.38
C ALA A 258 11.25 -15.82 1.50
N LYS A 259 11.96 -15.36 2.55
CA LYS A 259 12.38 -16.16 3.71
C LYS A 259 11.36 -16.19 4.85
N VAL A 260 10.24 -15.48 4.73
CA VAL A 260 9.15 -15.63 5.72
C VAL A 260 8.62 -17.08 5.60
N PRO A 261 8.39 -17.81 6.70
CA PRO A 261 7.98 -19.21 6.63
C PRO A 261 6.69 -19.42 5.83
N ASP A 262 6.68 -20.41 4.94
CA ASP A 262 5.55 -20.72 4.05
C ASP A 262 4.26 -20.98 4.84
N ASP A 263 4.34 -21.73 5.93
CA ASP A 263 3.19 -22.01 6.79
C ASP A 263 2.60 -20.75 7.43
N LEU A 264 3.44 -19.81 7.82
CA LEU A 264 2.99 -18.54 8.36
C LEU A 264 2.25 -17.72 7.30
N VAL A 265 2.80 -17.61 6.07
CA VAL A 265 2.17 -16.87 4.99
C VAL A 265 0.86 -17.54 4.58
N TYR A 266 0.83 -18.87 4.50
CA TYR A 266 -0.39 -19.64 4.24
C TYR A 266 -1.48 -19.33 5.29
N LYS A 267 -1.14 -19.42 6.58
CA LYS A 267 -2.07 -19.10 7.68
C LYS A 267 -2.55 -17.64 7.61
N LEU A 268 -1.66 -16.69 7.31
CA LEU A 268 -2.03 -15.28 7.20
C LEU A 268 -3.01 -15.03 6.04
N VAL A 269 -2.77 -15.62 4.86
CA VAL A 269 -3.67 -15.51 3.71
C VAL A 269 -5.04 -16.10 4.02
N LYS A 270 -5.07 -17.30 4.61
CA LYS A 270 -6.31 -17.97 5.04
C LYS A 270 -7.07 -17.15 6.08
N ALA A 271 -6.37 -16.60 7.07
CA ALA A 271 -6.98 -15.75 8.11
C ALA A 271 -7.56 -14.45 7.52
N MET A 272 -6.85 -13.79 6.61
CA MET A 272 -7.38 -12.60 5.91
C MET A 272 -8.62 -12.94 5.10
N ALA A 273 -8.62 -14.05 4.36
CA ALA A 273 -9.76 -14.49 3.55
C ALA A 273 -11.01 -14.75 4.40
N ALA A 274 -10.85 -15.40 5.54
CA ALA A 274 -11.94 -15.72 6.45
C ALA A 274 -12.47 -14.52 7.25
N ASN A 275 -11.67 -13.47 7.43
CA ASN A 275 -11.97 -12.37 8.37
C ASN A 275 -12.18 -11.01 7.67
N LYS A 276 -12.83 -10.99 6.49
CA LYS A 276 -13.16 -9.74 5.79
C LYS A 276 -13.85 -8.71 6.68
N LYS A 277 -14.83 -9.13 7.49
CA LYS A 277 -15.57 -8.22 8.39
C LYS A 277 -14.64 -7.52 9.37
N MET A 278 -13.67 -8.22 9.96
CA MET A 278 -12.66 -7.65 10.86
C MET A 278 -11.77 -6.64 10.14
N MET A 279 -11.32 -6.94 8.91
CA MET A 279 -10.51 -6.03 8.11
C MET A 279 -11.27 -4.75 7.75
N VAL A 280 -12.57 -4.85 7.43
CA VAL A 280 -13.44 -3.70 7.14
C VAL A 280 -13.71 -2.87 8.39
N ALA A 281 -13.92 -3.51 9.54
CA ALA A 281 -14.08 -2.82 10.83
C ALA A 281 -12.81 -2.03 11.21
N ALA A 282 -11.62 -2.61 10.99
CA ALA A 282 -10.35 -1.93 11.20
C ALA A 282 -10.10 -0.76 10.23
N PHE A 283 -10.53 -0.93 8.97
CA PHE A 283 -10.40 0.10 7.95
C PHE A 283 -11.51 -0.03 6.89
N LYS A 284 -12.46 0.91 6.87
CA LYS A 284 -13.59 0.94 5.93
C LYS A 284 -13.18 0.85 4.45
N GLY A 285 -11.96 1.31 4.10
CA GLY A 285 -11.39 1.17 2.76
C GLY A 285 -11.15 -0.28 2.32
N MET A 286 -11.25 -1.26 3.23
CA MET A 286 -11.21 -2.70 2.94
C MET A 286 -12.57 -3.27 2.50
N ALA A 287 -13.64 -2.47 2.38
CA ALA A 287 -14.97 -2.93 1.92
C ALA A 287 -14.88 -3.65 0.56
N GLY A 288 -14.01 -3.17 -0.34
CA GLY A 288 -13.74 -3.78 -1.64
C GLY A 288 -12.85 -5.03 -1.61
N PHE A 289 -12.37 -5.47 -0.44
CA PHE A 289 -11.60 -6.71 -0.33
C PHE A 289 -12.46 -7.92 -0.74
N ASN A 290 -11.94 -8.72 -1.68
CA ASN A 290 -12.62 -9.92 -2.15
C ASN A 290 -11.77 -11.17 -1.85
N PRO A 291 -12.16 -12.00 -0.87
CA PRO A 291 -11.43 -13.22 -0.51
C PRO A 291 -11.28 -14.24 -1.65
N LYS A 292 -12.14 -14.18 -2.67
CA LYS A 292 -12.10 -15.06 -3.85
C LYS A 292 -11.26 -14.48 -5.00
N LYS A 293 -10.66 -13.30 -4.85
CA LYS A 293 -9.84 -12.60 -5.86
C LYS A 293 -8.56 -12.03 -5.25
N MET A 294 -7.93 -12.81 -4.38
CA MET A 294 -6.67 -12.40 -3.73
C MET A 294 -5.45 -12.68 -4.59
N TYR A 295 -5.57 -13.58 -5.56
CA TYR A 295 -4.57 -13.84 -6.59
C TYR A 295 -4.91 -13.08 -7.87
N VAL A 296 -3.94 -12.34 -8.39
CA VAL A 296 -3.96 -11.70 -9.71
C VAL A 296 -2.54 -11.73 -10.24
N ASP A 297 -2.34 -12.20 -11.46
CA ASP A 297 -1.02 -12.12 -12.07
C ASP A 297 -0.66 -10.67 -12.35
N ILE A 298 0.35 -10.18 -11.65
CA ILE A 298 0.89 -8.82 -11.77
C ILE A 298 2.36 -8.83 -12.22
N GLY A 299 2.84 -9.95 -12.76
CA GLY A 299 4.21 -10.13 -13.21
C GLY A 299 5.25 -10.09 -12.09
N VAL A 300 4.86 -10.40 -10.85
CA VAL A 300 5.74 -10.51 -9.68
C VAL A 300 5.49 -11.86 -9.02
N PRO A 301 6.53 -12.65 -8.69
CA PRO A 301 6.36 -13.95 -8.06
C PRO A 301 5.57 -13.88 -6.74
N TYR A 302 4.66 -14.82 -6.56
CA TYR A 302 3.97 -14.99 -5.29
C TYR A 302 4.80 -15.79 -4.30
N HIS A 303 4.52 -15.59 -3.00
CA HIS A 303 5.10 -16.38 -1.93
C HIS A 303 4.57 -17.83 -1.99
N PRO A 304 5.43 -18.87 -1.81
CA PRO A 304 4.99 -20.27 -1.92
C PRO A 304 3.83 -20.60 -0.98
N GLY A 305 3.86 -20.11 0.26
CA GLY A 305 2.76 -20.30 1.22
C GLY A 305 1.44 -19.66 0.76
N ALA A 306 1.49 -18.52 0.06
CA ALA A 306 0.31 -17.90 -0.52
C ALA A 306 -0.21 -18.73 -1.73
N MET A 307 0.71 -19.18 -2.60
CA MET A 307 0.36 -20.03 -3.75
C MET A 307 -0.29 -21.34 -3.33
N LYS A 308 0.16 -21.96 -2.24
CA LYS A 308 -0.48 -23.14 -1.66
C LYS A 308 -1.97 -22.89 -1.42
N TYR A 309 -2.31 -21.80 -0.71
CA TYR A 309 -3.69 -21.43 -0.44
C TYR A 309 -4.50 -21.16 -1.73
N TYR A 310 -3.90 -20.47 -2.70
CA TYR A 310 -4.60 -20.13 -3.95
C TYR A 310 -4.87 -21.34 -4.84
N ARG A 311 -3.98 -22.33 -4.85
CA ARG A 311 -4.22 -23.61 -5.54
C ARG A 311 -5.33 -24.41 -4.85
N GLU A 312 -5.29 -24.52 -3.53
CA GLU A 312 -6.33 -25.24 -2.75
C GLU A 312 -7.73 -24.61 -2.92
N THR A 313 -7.80 -23.28 -3.16
CA THR A 313 -9.08 -22.57 -3.31
C THR A 313 -9.46 -22.28 -4.76
N GLY A 314 -8.70 -22.80 -5.73
CA GLY A 314 -8.96 -22.65 -7.17
C GLY A 314 -8.76 -21.20 -7.70
N GLN A 315 -8.06 -20.34 -6.96
CA GLN A 315 -7.75 -18.99 -7.42
C GLN A 315 -6.54 -18.93 -8.34
N ALA A 316 -5.62 -19.87 -8.23
CA ALA A 316 -4.48 -20.06 -9.12
C ALA A 316 -4.48 -21.51 -9.66
N LYS A 317 -3.89 -21.68 -10.88
CA LYS A 317 -3.62 -23.00 -11.49
C LYS A 317 -2.37 -23.63 -10.90
#